data_dfc95e605a15847738e6f846142b04f7
#
_entry.id   dfc95e605a15847738e6f846142b04f7
#
_cell.length_a   1.000
_cell.length_b   1.000
_cell.length_c   1.000
_cell.angle_alpha   90.00
_cell.angle_beta   90.00
_cell.angle_gamma   90.00
#
_symmetry.space_group_name_H-M   'P 1'
#
loop_
_entity.id
_entity.type
_entity.pdbx_description
1 polymer ?
#
loop_
_entity_poly.entity_id
_entity_poly.type
_entity_poly.pdbx_seq_one_letter_code
_entity_poly.pdbx_strand_id
1 'polypeptide(L)'
;VGVTTLTSLNDRDLKLIGYNRSVKNLVAHQSKLARQAKLDALVCSPFEVNIVRKIFKKEIITPGVQIGKRNYDQKRSMEAKKVNSDWLVIGRSVTRGNIKKNIQKLIKSL
;
A
#
# COMPACT_ATOMS: atom_id res chain seq x y z
N VAL A 1 11.62 0.80 9.41
CA VAL A 1 10.43 0.89 8.56
C VAL A 1 9.20 1.09 9.43
N GLY A 2 8.42 2.13 9.14
CA GLY A 2 7.10 2.35 9.75
C GLY A 2 5.97 1.75 8.92
N VAL A 3 4.84 1.46 9.56
CA VAL A 3 3.63 0.97 8.89
C VAL A 3 2.49 1.91 9.21
N THR A 4 1.79 2.37 8.17
CA THR A 4 0.56 3.17 8.31
C THR A 4 -0.66 2.25 8.49
N THR A 5 -1.84 2.78 8.30
CA THR A 5 -3.08 2.02 8.38
C THR A 5 -3.08 0.81 7.42
N LEU A 6 -3.44 -0.37 7.92
CA LEU A 6 -3.46 -1.61 7.14
C LEU A 6 -4.35 -1.50 5.89
N THR A 7 -3.90 -2.07 4.77
CA THR A 7 -4.62 -2.07 3.48
C THR A 7 -5.97 -2.80 3.52
N SER A 8 -6.18 -3.67 4.50
CA SER A 8 -7.44 -4.37 4.75
C SER A 8 -8.53 -3.51 5.38
N LEU A 9 -8.16 -2.37 5.99
CA LEU A 9 -9.10 -1.47 6.67
C LEU A 9 -9.62 -0.38 5.73
N ASN A 10 -10.89 -0.04 5.89
CA ASN A 10 -11.54 1.11 5.25
C ASN A 10 -12.09 2.08 6.32
N ASP A 11 -12.72 3.19 5.89
CA ASP A 11 -13.24 4.22 6.80
C ASP A 11 -14.29 3.65 7.79
N ARG A 12 -15.12 2.71 7.35
CA ARG A 12 -16.11 2.04 8.20
C ARG A 12 -15.43 1.19 9.26
N ASP A 13 -14.41 0.43 8.88
CA ASP A 13 -13.64 -0.41 9.80
C ASP A 13 -12.96 0.46 10.88
N LEU A 14 -12.40 1.62 10.50
CA LEU A 14 -11.80 2.56 11.44
C LEU A 14 -12.80 3.08 12.47
N LYS A 15 -14.03 3.42 12.04
CA LYS A 15 -15.09 3.85 12.99
C LYS A 15 -15.47 2.74 13.96
N LEU A 16 -15.57 1.50 13.49
CA LEU A 16 -15.91 0.34 14.32
C LEU A 16 -14.89 0.09 15.44
N ILE A 17 -13.61 0.36 15.17
CA ILE A 17 -12.51 0.18 16.15
C ILE A 17 -12.20 1.46 16.94
N GLY A 18 -13.01 2.52 16.82
CA GLY A 18 -12.93 3.72 17.64
C GLY A 18 -12.15 4.90 17.07
N TYR A 19 -11.76 4.88 15.80
CA TYR A 19 -11.10 6.01 15.14
C TYR A 19 -12.11 6.95 14.48
N ASN A 20 -12.04 8.24 14.80
CA ASN A 20 -12.90 9.30 14.21
C ASN A 20 -12.28 9.98 12.99
N ARG A 21 -11.34 9.32 12.30
CA ARG A 21 -10.68 9.84 11.10
C ARG A 21 -10.92 8.91 9.93
N SER A 22 -10.96 9.49 8.71
CA SER A 22 -10.87 8.68 7.49
C SER A 22 -9.49 8.01 7.39
N VAL A 23 -9.40 6.91 6.65
CA VAL A 23 -8.12 6.25 6.34
C VAL A 23 -7.11 7.27 5.80
N LYS A 24 -7.53 8.10 4.86
CA LYS A 24 -6.70 9.14 4.24
C LYS A 24 -6.09 10.10 5.27
N ASN A 25 -6.91 10.61 6.18
CA ASN A 25 -6.46 11.55 7.21
C ASN A 25 -5.58 10.88 8.26
N LEU A 26 -5.89 9.64 8.63
CA LEU A 26 -5.08 8.87 9.55
C LEU A 26 -3.70 8.56 8.96
N VAL A 27 -3.63 8.11 7.71
CA VAL A 27 -2.36 7.86 7.01
C VAL A 27 -1.53 9.13 6.88
N ALA A 28 -2.14 10.27 6.56
CA ALA A 28 -1.43 11.55 6.52
C ALA A 28 -0.84 11.93 7.89
N HIS A 29 -1.59 11.73 8.97
CA HIS A 29 -1.10 11.96 10.33
C HIS A 29 0.07 11.03 10.68
N GLN A 30 -0.08 9.74 10.43
CA GLN A 30 0.98 8.72 10.65
C GLN A 30 2.24 9.03 9.84
N SER A 31 2.09 9.54 8.62
CA SER A 31 3.22 9.95 7.77
C SER A 31 4.00 11.14 8.35
N LYS A 32 3.30 12.10 9.00
CA LYS A 32 3.94 13.20 9.73
C LYS A 32 4.73 12.69 10.93
N LEU A 33 4.18 11.75 11.69
CA LEU A 33 4.86 11.13 12.82
C LEU A 33 6.10 10.35 12.36
N ALA A 34 5.99 9.58 11.27
CA ALA A 34 7.12 8.86 10.69
C ALA A 34 8.26 9.80 10.25
N ARG A 35 7.91 10.94 9.65
CA ARG A 35 8.87 11.98 9.29
C ARG A 35 9.56 12.57 10.51
N GLN A 36 8.80 12.90 11.55
CA GLN A 36 9.34 13.45 12.81
C GLN A 36 10.28 12.46 13.51
N ALA A 37 9.91 11.16 13.49
CA ALA A 37 10.74 10.08 14.02
C ALA A 37 11.95 9.72 13.12
N LYS A 38 12.12 10.40 11.97
CA LYS A 38 13.22 10.19 11.01
C LYS A 38 13.33 8.75 10.51
N LEU A 39 12.20 8.07 10.31
CA LEU A 39 12.20 6.72 9.75
C LEU A 39 12.78 6.71 8.33
N ASP A 40 13.35 5.58 7.91
CA ASP A 40 13.98 5.43 6.59
C ASP A 40 12.99 5.04 5.51
N ALA A 41 11.95 4.27 5.86
CA ALA A 41 10.92 3.87 4.92
C ALA A 41 9.54 3.82 5.60
N LEU A 42 8.48 3.93 4.78
CA LEU A 42 7.11 3.91 5.24
C LEU A 42 6.24 3.01 4.36
N VAL A 43 5.46 2.15 4.99
CA VAL A 43 4.49 1.29 4.30
C VAL A 43 3.14 1.98 4.23
N CYS A 44 2.56 2.08 3.03
CA CYS A 44 1.19 2.56 2.82
C CYS A 44 0.52 1.84 1.65
N SER A 45 -0.83 1.90 1.58
CA SER A 45 -1.54 1.34 0.45
C SER A 45 -1.33 2.15 -0.84
N PRO A 46 -1.56 1.56 -2.01
CA PRO A 46 -1.36 2.25 -3.30
C PRO A 46 -2.21 3.53 -3.44
N PHE A 47 -3.35 3.60 -2.77
CA PHE A 47 -4.24 4.77 -2.84
C PHE A 47 -3.72 6.00 -2.07
N GLU A 48 -2.87 5.79 -1.07
CA GLU A 48 -2.33 6.86 -0.25
C GLU A 48 -0.91 7.29 -0.64
N VAL A 49 -0.25 6.61 -1.59
CA VAL A 49 1.13 6.92 -2.01
C VAL A 49 1.33 8.41 -2.31
N ASN A 50 0.42 9.02 -3.06
CA ASN A 50 0.55 10.42 -3.43
C ASN A 50 0.47 11.38 -2.23
N ILE A 51 -0.35 11.05 -1.22
CA ILE A 51 -0.47 11.84 0.01
C ILE A 51 0.77 11.64 0.87
N VAL A 52 1.19 10.40 1.05
CA VAL A 52 2.39 10.04 1.81
C VAL A 52 3.60 10.72 1.20
N ARG A 53 3.77 10.67 -0.12
CA ARG A 53 4.90 11.28 -0.84
C ARG A 53 5.02 12.80 -0.63
N LYS A 54 3.92 13.50 -0.44
CA LYS A 54 3.93 14.94 -0.13
C LYS A 54 4.50 15.22 1.26
N ILE A 55 4.33 14.31 2.21
CA ILE A 55 4.68 14.47 3.63
C ILE A 55 6.01 13.79 3.96
N PHE A 56 6.22 12.58 3.47
CA PHE A 56 7.37 11.71 3.74
C PHE A 56 8.20 11.54 2.46
N LYS A 57 9.44 12.01 2.49
CA LYS A 57 10.31 12.14 1.29
C LYS A 57 11.29 10.98 1.08
N LYS A 58 11.32 10.01 1.98
CA LYS A 58 12.13 8.82 1.87
C LYS A 58 11.36 7.67 1.21
N GLU A 59 11.83 6.43 1.32
CA GLU A 59 11.29 5.28 0.60
C GLU A 59 9.86 4.90 1.01
N ILE A 60 9.04 4.60 0.03
CA ILE A 60 7.66 4.12 0.20
C ILE A 60 7.57 2.68 -0.27
N ILE A 61 7.06 1.82 0.59
CA ILE A 61 6.82 0.40 0.34
C ILE A 61 5.31 0.17 0.25
N THR A 62 4.84 -0.39 -0.84
CA THR A 62 3.40 -0.51 -1.08
C THR A 62 2.96 -1.96 -1.24
N PRO A 63 2.26 -2.53 -0.25
CA PRO A 63 1.53 -3.78 -0.38
C PRO A 63 0.15 -3.56 -1.03
N GLY A 64 -0.59 -4.66 -1.25
CA GLY A 64 -1.90 -4.57 -1.88
C GLY A 64 -1.84 -4.35 -3.39
N VAL A 65 -0.70 -4.65 -3.99
CA VAL A 65 -0.46 -4.56 -5.43
C VAL A 65 -0.68 -5.92 -6.08
N GLN A 66 -1.31 -5.94 -7.25
CA GLN A 66 -1.71 -7.16 -7.94
C GLN A 66 -1.34 -7.15 -9.42
N ILE A 67 -1.22 -8.35 -9.99
CA ILE A 67 -1.10 -8.59 -11.42
C ILE A 67 -2.49 -8.90 -11.97
N GLY A 68 -3.02 -8.04 -12.83
CA GLY A 68 -4.33 -8.25 -13.45
C GLY A 68 -5.51 -7.89 -12.54
N LYS A 69 -6.63 -8.65 -12.68
CA LYS A 69 -7.89 -8.31 -12.00
C LYS A 69 -7.82 -8.39 -10.47
N ARG A 70 -8.58 -7.52 -9.82
CA ARG A 70 -8.70 -7.31 -8.38
C ARG A 70 -9.12 -8.59 -7.63
N ASN A 71 -8.43 -8.96 -6.55
CA ASN A 71 -8.90 -9.96 -5.58
C ASN A 71 -9.80 -9.30 -4.52
N TYR A 72 -10.91 -9.96 -4.19
CA TYR A 72 -11.96 -9.39 -3.34
C TYR A 72 -11.60 -9.22 -1.85
N ASP A 73 -10.55 -9.86 -1.37
CA ASP A 73 -10.17 -9.86 0.05
C ASP A 73 -9.28 -8.67 0.46
N GLN A 74 -8.76 -7.91 -0.50
CA GLN A 74 -8.06 -6.63 -0.22
C GLN A 74 -8.91 -5.46 -0.71
N LYS A 75 -9.54 -4.77 0.23
CA LYS A 75 -10.43 -3.63 -0.04
C LYS A 75 -9.73 -2.46 -0.73
N ARG A 76 -8.42 -2.33 -0.54
CA ARG A 76 -7.58 -1.25 -1.09
C ARG A 76 -6.39 -1.82 -1.86
N SER A 77 -6.63 -2.31 -3.06
CA SER A 77 -5.61 -2.85 -3.96
C SER A 77 -5.61 -2.17 -5.33
N MET A 78 -4.47 -2.16 -6.01
CA MET A 78 -4.26 -1.53 -7.31
C MET A 78 -3.36 -2.38 -8.20
N GLU A 79 -3.48 -2.23 -9.53
CA GLU A 79 -2.55 -2.84 -10.48
C GLU A 79 -1.15 -2.25 -10.33
N ALA A 80 -0.11 -3.10 -10.44
CA ALA A 80 1.29 -2.72 -10.23
C ALA A 80 1.71 -1.49 -11.04
N LYS A 81 1.37 -1.42 -12.32
CA LYS A 81 1.72 -0.32 -13.24
C LYS A 81 1.16 1.06 -12.85
N LYS A 82 0.15 1.10 -11.95
CA LYS A 82 -0.50 2.34 -11.51
C LYS A 82 0.07 2.89 -10.21
N VAL A 83 1.00 2.17 -9.58
CA VAL A 83 1.51 2.51 -8.25
C VAL A 83 2.87 3.20 -8.37
N ASN A 84 2.95 4.45 -7.93
CA ASN A 84 4.18 5.24 -7.93
C ASN A 84 4.85 5.20 -6.54
N SER A 85 5.34 4.02 -6.15
CA SER A 85 6.15 3.84 -4.93
C SER A 85 7.53 3.26 -5.27
N ASP A 86 8.46 3.31 -4.32
CA ASP A 86 9.82 2.83 -4.53
C ASP A 86 9.86 1.30 -4.53
N TRP A 87 9.03 0.66 -3.69
CA TRP A 87 8.97 -0.79 -3.53
C TRP A 87 7.53 -1.31 -3.61
N LEU A 88 7.32 -2.37 -4.37
CA LEU A 88 6.03 -3.07 -4.46
C LEU A 88 6.11 -4.41 -3.75
N VAL A 89 5.15 -4.67 -2.84
CA VAL A 89 4.99 -5.98 -2.20
C VAL A 89 3.88 -6.73 -2.90
N ILE A 90 4.24 -7.76 -3.64
CA ILE A 90 3.32 -8.57 -4.43
C ILE A 90 3.36 -10.01 -3.92
N GLY A 91 2.26 -10.44 -3.33
CA GLY A 91 2.15 -11.77 -2.72
C GLY A 91 1.43 -12.77 -3.63
N ARG A 92 0.18 -13.07 -3.30
CA ARG A 92 -0.62 -14.17 -3.88
C ARG A 92 -0.76 -14.17 -5.40
N SER A 93 -0.74 -13.00 -6.05
CA SER A 93 -0.76 -12.94 -7.52
C SER A 93 0.50 -13.48 -8.18
N VAL A 94 1.60 -13.58 -7.45
CA VAL A 94 2.84 -14.26 -7.89
C VAL A 94 2.89 -15.70 -7.39
N THR A 95 2.58 -15.94 -6.11
CA THR A 95 2.83 -17.22 -5.44
C THR A 95 1.78 -18.29 -5.73
N ARG A 96 0.58 -17.94 -6.19
CA ARG A 96 -0.48 -18.92 -6.55
C ARG A 96 -0.27 -19.45 -7.97
N GLY A 97 -0.27 -20.79 -8.11
CA GLY A 97 -0.13 -21.47 -9.39
C GLY A 97 1.30 -21.48 -9.92
N ASN A 98 1.49 -21.16 -11.19
CA ASN A 98 2.82 -21.19 -11.81
C ASN A 98 3.59 -19.88 -11.55
N ILE A 99 4.48 -19.90 -10.58
CA ILE A 99 5.26 -18.74 -10.12
C ILE A 99 6.08 -18.11 -11.25
N LYS A 100 6.79 -18.91 -12.05
CA LYS A 100 7.62 -18.44 -13.17
C LYS A 100 6.79 -17.66 -14.18
N LYS A 101 5.65 -18.19 -14.57
CA LYS A 101 4.72 -17.54 -15.52
C LYS A 101 4.13 -16.25 -14.93
N ASN A 102 3.83 -16.25 -13.63
CA ASN A 102 3.30 -15.07 -12.93
C ASN A 102 4.34 -13.95 -12.86
N ILE A 103 5.61 -14.28 -12.56
CA ILE A 103 6.71 -13.31 -12.55
C ILE A 103 6.91 -12.71 -13.94
N GLN A 104 6.90 -13.53 -15.00
CA GLN A 104 7.02 -13.04 -16.38
C GLN A 104 5.88 -12.07 -16.76
N LYS A 105 4.64 -12.37 -16.33
CA LYS A 105 3.49 -11.45 -16.52
C LYS A 105 3.68 -10.15 -15.75
N LEU A 106 4.18 -10.22 -14.52
CA LEU A 106 4.47 -9.04 -13.71
C LEU A 106 5.49 -8.12 -14.40
N ILE A 107 6.63 -8.66 -14.79
CA ILE A 107 7.70 -7.89 -15.46
C ILE A 107 7.17 -7.19 -16.71
N LYS A 108 6.35 -7.88 -17.51
CA LYS A 108 5.73 -7.29 -18.71
C LYS A 108 4.68 -6.20 -18.39
N SER A 109 4.15 -6.16 -17.17
CA SER A 109 3.11 -5.19 -16.74
C SER A 109 3.68 -3.95 -16.06
N LEU A 110 4.93 -3.97 -15.69
CA LEU A 110 5.64 -2.83 -15.06
C LEU A 110 6.22 -1.91 -16.13
#